data_ca1c18a7d935d8ff8f3d82d10a1d13bc
#
_entry.id   ca1c18a7d935d8ff8f3d82d10a1d13bc
#
_cell.length_a   1.000
_cell.length_b   1.000
_cell.length_c   1.000
_cell.angle_alpha   90.00
_cell.angle_beta   90.00
_cell.angle_gamma   90.00
#
_symmetry.space_group_name_H-M   'P 1'
#
loop_
_entity.id
_entity.type
_entity.pdbx_description
1 polymer ?
#
loop_
_entity_poly.entity_id
_entity_poly.type
_entity_poly.pdbx_seq_one_letter_code
_entity_poly.pdbx_strand_id
1 'polypeptide(L)'
;GGPLTNLDYQNVTINIMLTDVPTKGGLYIQQCVEAPAGTRSALCNKAAELWISTARGASFLPTAAIAFKPTGSYLTGATTVDCLVSKCGVFMRFDHTVPADFSEDQFFPLTFKAAVAGSTTLAADEVSATINGVSVTTRTPITLGYRQVSTVAAVSKSGATLTYRSLAPACALNGLQITPLSGSGECAIAVTSAGNSTASPITVILPIRLTLGVQSLGGFTLPETAKAFSKSALPSVSNFGEKIKYKATGACSVVRSELTVRRGKCEISASALGKKALYEGLNQTLVITGK
;
A
#
# COMPACT_ATOMS: atom_id res chain seq x y z
N GLY A 1 -11.85 23.96 -6.21
CA GLY A 1 -11.42 23.87 -4.82
C GLY A 1 -12.32 24.73 -3.93
N GLY A 2 -12.55 24.30 -2.69
CA GLY A 2 -13.27 25.09 -1.72
C GLY A 2 -12.46 26.30 -1.25
N PRO A 3 -13.10 27.26 -0.56
CA PRO A 3 -12.39 28.42 -0.05
C PRO A 3 -11.35 27.99 1.00
N LEU A 4 -10.13 28.50 0.89
CA LEU A 4 -9.06 28.32 1.87
C LEU A 4 -9.16 29.33 3.02
N THR A 5 -10.37 29.82 3.29
CA THR A 5 -10.68 30.85 4.28
C THR A 5 -11.62 30.33 5.38
N ASN A 6 -11.55 30.92 6.57
CA ASN A 6 -12.34 30.55 7.74
C ASN A 6 -12.21 29.08 8.13
N LEU A 7 -11.02 28.51 7.95
CA LEU A 7 -10.72 27.14 8.28
C LEU A 7 -10.81 26.93 9.80
N ASP A 8 -11.17 25.72 10.20
CA ASP A 8 -11.11 25.34 11.61
C ASP A 8 -9.65 25.36 12.09
N TYR A 9 -9.40 25.97 13.24
CA TYR A 9 -8.05 26.16 13.76
C TYR A 9 -7.32 24.84 14.05
N GLN A 10 -8.06 23.77 14.33
CA GLN A 10 -7.51 22.51 14.80
C GLN A 10 -7.78 21.31 13.87
N ASN A 11 -8.91 21.31 13.15
CA ASN A 11 -9.40 20.16 12.39
C ASN A 11 -9.74 20.56 10.95
N VAL A 12 -8.74 20.74 10.13
CA VAL A 12 -8.93 21.02 8.70
C VAL A 12 -8.38 19.89 7.84
N THR A 13 -9.12 19.53 6.82
CA THR A 13 -8.63 18.69 5.72
C THR A 13 -8.91 19.40 4.40
N ILE A 14 -7.87 19.64 3.62
CA ILE A 14 -7.94 20.20 2.27
C ILE A 14 -7.65 19.07 1.29
N ASN A 15 -8.54 18.84 0.33
CA ASN A 15 -8.30 17.90 -0.74
C ASN A 15 -7.55 18.61 -1.86
N ILE A 16 -6.30 18.18 -2.09
CA ILE A 16 -5.45 18.68 -3.15
C ILE A 16 -5.54 17.72 -4.33
N MET A 17 -5.78 18.26 -5.51
CA MET A 17 -5.67 17.55 -6.78
C MET A 17 -4.65 18.28 -7.63
N LEU A 18 -3.61 17.57 -8.04
CA LEU A 18 -2.57 18.10 -8.91
C LEU A 18 -2.97 17.90 -10.36
N THR A 19 -2.78 18.93 -11.18
CA THR A 19 -2.85 18.86 -12.63
C THR A 19 -1.48 19.22 -13.19
N ASP A 20 -1.13 18.68 -14.34
CA ASP A 20 0.13 19.02 -15.06
C ASP A 20 1.39 18.83 -14.20
N VAL A 21 1.47 17.69 -13.50
CA VAL A 21 2.60 17.39 -12.62
C VAL A 21 3.90 17.39 -13.42
N PRO A 22 4.95 18.12 -12.97
CA PRO A 22 6.21 18.22 -13.69
C PRO A 22 6.91 16.85 -13.78
N THR A 23 7.56 16.58 -14.90
CA THR A 23 8.28 15.32 -15.15
C THR A 23 9.72 15.34 -14.70
N LYS A 24 10.30 16.53 -14.47
CA LYS A 24 11.72 16.69 -14.12
C LYS A 24 12.05 16.53 -12.64
N GLY A 25 11.04 16.44 -11.77
CA GLY A 25 11.21 16.29 -10.32
C GLY A 25 9.89 16.00 -9.63
N GLY A 26 9.94 15.65 -8.34
CA GLY A 26 8.78 15.59 -7.48
C GLY A 26 8.42 16.95 -6.89
N LEU A 27 7.34 16.99 -6.13
CA LEU A 27 6.84 18.19 -5.47
C LEU A 27 6.80 18.00 -3.94
N TYR A 28 7.15 19.04 -3.20
CA TYR A 28 6.76 19.19 -1.80
C TYR A 28 5.52 20.07 -1.71
N ILE A 29 4.56 19.66 -0.91
CA ILE A 29 3.43 20.46 -0.46
C ILE A 29 3.55 20.62 1.04
N GLN A 30 3.61 21.87 1.52
CA GLN A 30 3.88 22.21 2.90
C GLN A 30 2.94 23.32 3.37
N GLN A 31 2.64 23.36 4.65
CA GLN A 31 2.08 24.56 5.26
C GLN A 31 3.22 25.45 5.71
N CYS A 32 3.30 26.69 5.21
CA CYS A 32 4.37 27.62 5.53
C CYS A 32 3.84 29.01 5.84
N VAL A 33 4.65 29.83 6.51
CA VAL A 33 4.46 31.29 6.54
C VAL A 33 4.86 31.86 5.18
N GLU A 34 4.12 32.86 4.70
CA GLU A 34 4.44 33.58 3.47
C GLU A 34 5.86 34.15 3.53
N ALA A 35 6.65 33.90 2.51
CA ALA A 35 8.01 34.43 2.38
C ALA A 35 8.04 35.61 1.41
N PRO A 36 9.06 36.51 1.48
CA PRO A 36 9.25 37.52 0.48
C PRO A 36 9.34 36.94 -0.94
N ALA A 37 8.88 37.68 -1.93
CA ALA A 37 8.92 37.29 -3.32
C ALA A 37 10.31 36.80 -3.75
N GLY A 38 10.39 35.67 -4.44
CA GLY A 38 11.64 35.07 -4.89
C GLY A 38 12.44 34.32 -3.81
N THR A 39 11.85 34.12 -2.63
CA THR A 39 12.46 33.33 -1.54
C THR A 39 11.51 32.24 -1.06
N ARG A 40 12.07 31.23 -0.38
CA ARG A 40 11.31 30.15 0.25
C ARG A 40 11.27 30.32 1.76
N SER A 41 10.12 30.09 2.35
CA SER A 41 9.96 30.16 3.80
C SER A 41 10.79 29.11 4.52
N ALA A 42 11.48 29.51 5.59
CA ALA A 42 12.09 28.59 6.55
C ALA A 42 11.09 28.11 7.63
N LEU A 43 9.93 28.80 7.74
CA LEU A 43 8.92 28.51 8.76
C LEU A 43 7.81 27.64 8.18
N CYS A 44 8.12 26.35 7.99
CA CYS A 44 7.18 25.37 7.46
C CYS A 44 6.84 24.27 8.47
N ASN A 45 5.59 23.81 8.42
CA ASN A 45 5.07 22.73 9.24
C ASN A 45 5.54 21.36 8.68
N LYS A 46 6.57 20.81 9.29
CA LYS A 46 7.12 19.50 8.90
C LYS A 46 6.16 18.33 9.14
N ALA A 47 5.23 18.46 10.08
CA ALA A 47 4.23 17.42 10.35
C ALA A 47 3.16 17.35 9.25
N ALA A 48 2.94 18.43 8.50
CA ALA A 48 2.02 18.49 7.37
C ALA A 48 2.74 18.49 6.00
N GLU A 49 4.03 18.14 5.95
CA GLU A 49 4.78 18.04 4.70
C GLU A 49 4.38 16.79 3.92
N LEU A 50 4.07 16.95 2.64
CA LEU A 50 3.80 15.88 1.71
C LEU A 50 4.86 15.89 0.61
N TRP A 51 5.47 14.75 0.34
CA TRP A 51 6.36 14.55 -0.79
C TRP A 51 5.65 13.73 -1.87
N ILE A 52 5.47 14.32 -3.03
CA ILE A 52 4.75 13.77 -4.17
C ILE A 52 5.75 13.47 -5.27
N SER A 53 5.95 12.20 -5.57
CA SER A 53 6.94 11.76 -6.55
C SER A 53 6.63 10.32 -6.98
N THR A 54 7.22 9.89 -8.10
CA THR A 54 7.30 8.49 -8.49
C THR A 54 8.49 7.76 -7.84
N ALA A 55 9.35 8.49 -7.11
CA ALA A 55 10.50 7.93 -6.42
C ALA A 55 10.08 7.07 -5.21
N ARG A 56 10.94 6.11 -4.88
CA ARG A 56 10.72 5.26 -3.70
C ARG A 56 10.77 6.10 -2.40
N GLY A 57 9.79 5.90 -1.54
CA GLY A 57 9.67 6.61 -0.27
C GLY A 57 8.86 7.90 -0.33
N ALA A 58 8.35 8.30 -1.50
CA ALA A 58 7.43 9.42 -1.60
C ALA A 58 6.14 9.15 -0.81
N SER A 59 5.53 10.23 -0.29
CA SER A 59 4.27 10.14 0.46
C SER A 59 3.10 9.75 -0.42
N PHE A 60 3.09 10.24 -1.67
CA PHE A 60 2.01 10.03 -2.63
C PHE A 60 2.53 9.98 -4.07
N LEU A 61 1.78 9.26 -4.92
CA LEU A 61 1.98 9.32 -6.37
C LEU A 61 1.36 10.61 -6.95
N PRO A 62 1.91 11.15 -8.05
CA PRO A 62 1.44 12.39 -8.67
C PRO A 62 -0.03 12.40 -9.09
N THR A 63 -0.64 11.25 -9.32
CA THR A 63 -2.03 11.09 -9.78
C THR A 63 -3.04 10.90 -8.64
N ALA A 64 -2.61 10.90 -7.39
CA ALA A 64 -3.49 10.68 -6.24
C ALA A 64 -4.24 11.98 -5.86
N ALA A 65 -5.51 11.84 -5.46
CA ALA A 65 -6.17 12.88 -4.66
C ALA A 65 -5.60 12.83 -3.24
N ILE A 66 -5.11 13.96 -2.74
CA ILE A 66 -4.30 14.04 -1.52
C ILE A 66 -5.07 14.81 -0.46
N ALA A 67 -5.22 14.22 0.72
CA ALA A 67 -5.73 14.91 1.90
C ALA A 67 -4.59 15.62 2.63
N PHE A 68 -4.56 16.93 2.56
CA PHE A 68 -3.62 17.80 3.26
C PHE A 68 -4.25 18.34 4.53
N LYS A 69 -3.54 18.29 5.66
CA LYS A 69 -4.07 18.66 6.98
C LYS A 69 -3.26 19.81 7.60
N PRO A 70 -3.49 21.06 7.19
CA PRO A 70 -2.89 22.22 7.86
C PRO A 70 -3.53 22.42 9.24
N THR A 71 -2.80 23.11 10.11
CA THR A 71 -3.25 23.48 11.47
C THR A 71 -3.12 24.97 11.69
N GLY A 72 -3.96 25.54 12.55
CA GLY A 72 -3.87 26.96 12.89
C GLY A 72 -2.59 27.35 13.64
N SER A 73 -1.92 26.37 14.28
CA SER A 73 -0.64 26.56 14.94
C SER A 73 0.25 25.32 14.77
N TYR A 74 1.56 25.53 14.65
CA TYR A 74 2.54 24.44 14.52
C TYR A 74 3.93 24.84 15.02
N LEU A 75 4.77 23.85 15.30
CA LEU A 75 6.16 24.03 15.66
C LEU A 75 7.07 23.84 14.44
N THR A 76 8.04 24.74 14.27
CA THR A 76 9.14 24.59 13.32
C THR A 76 10.45 24.89 14.03
N GLY A 77 11.25 23.85 14.28
CA GLY A 77 12.36 23.94 15.24
C GLY A 77 11.88 24.32 16.63
N ALA A 78 12.40 25.41 17.19
CA ALA A 78 11.98 25.96 18.50
C ALA A 78 10.91 27.07 18.37
N THR A 79 10.47 27.39 17.15
CA THR A 79 9.54 28.52 16.90
C THR A 79 8.12 27.98 16.78
N THR A 80 7.20 28.50 17.58
CA THR A 80 5.75 28.32 17.40
C THR A 80 5.24 29.33 16.38
N VAL A 81 4.62 28.85 15.32
CA VAL A 81 3.90 29.68 14.34
C VAL A 81 2.41 29.62 14.67
N ASP A 82 1.78 30.79 14.79
CA ASP A 82 0.33 30.93 14.90
C ASP A 82 -0.20 31.64 13.64
N CYS A 83 -1.05 30.91 12.90
CA CYS A 83 -1.61 31.35 11.63
C CYS A 83 -2.81 32.34 11.80
N LEU A 84 -3.20 32.70 13.04
CA LEU A 84 -4.08 33.83 13.31
C LEU A 84 -3.32 35.15 13.26
N VAL A 85 -1.99 35.11 13.47
CA VAL A 85 -1.10 36.27 13.51
C VAL A 85 -0.21 36.31 12.26
N SER A 86 0.31 35.16 11.87
CA SER A 86 1.18 35.00 10.70
C SER A 86 0.39 34.69 9.45
N LYS A 87 0.81 35.23 8.31
CA LYS A 87 0.21 34.85 7.00
C LYS A 87 0.68 33.46 6.62
N CYS A 88 -0.14 32.44 6.92
CA CYS A 88 0.12 31.06 6.54
C CYS A 88 -0.52 30.72 5.21
N GLY A 89 0.03 29.69 4.54
CA GLY A 89 -0.51 29.18 3.30
C GLY A 89 -0.04 27.78 2.99
N VAL A 90 -0.66 27.17 1.97
CA VAL A 90 -0.11 25.97 1.33
C VAL A 90 0.96 26.44 0.36
N PHE A 91 2.17 25.94 0.53
CA PHE A 91 3.31 26.22 -0.33
C PHE A 91 3.68 24.97 -1.11
N MET A 92 3.67 25.06 -2.42
CA MET A 92 4.10 24.01 -3.33
C MET A 92 5.42 24.41 -3.98
N ARG A 93 6.34 23.48 -4.10
CA ARG A 93 7.65 23.68 -4.75
C ARG A 93 8.23 22.38 -5.27
N PHE A 94 9.24 22.45 -6.13
CA PHE A 94 10.04 21.28 -6.45
C PHE A 94 10.67 20.66 -5.20
N ASP A 95 10.84 19.35 -5.26
CA ASP A 95 11.51 18.58 -4.23
C ASP A 95 13.04 18.74 -4.27
N HIS A 96 13.74 17.97 -3.44
CA HIS A 96 15.20 18.00 -3.30
C HIS A 96 15.96 17.54 -4.55
N THR A 97 15.31 16.97 -5.55
CA THR A 97 15.95 16.57 -6.81
C THR A 97 16.19 17.75 -7.74
N VAL A 98 15.40 18.83 -7.60
CA VAL A 98 15.49 20.05 -8.42
C VAL A 98 15.42 21.29 -7.54
N PRO A 99 16.31 21.44 -6.53
CA PRO A 99 16.15 22.42 -5.46
C PRO A 99 16.31 23.89 -5.89
N ALA A 100 17.04 24.14 -6.99
CA ALA A 100 17.31 25.48 -7.50
C ALA A 100 16.25 26.01 -8.46
N ASP A 101 15.26 25.19 -8.82
CA ASP A 101 14.19 25.60 -9.71
C ASP A 101 12.98 26.13 -8.91
N PHE A 102 12.59 27.35 -9.20
CA PHE A 102 11.49 28.05 -8.53
C PHE A 102 10.21 28.10 -9.39
N SER A 103 10.19 27.42 -10.56
CA SER A 103 9.06 27.52 -11.50
C SER A 103 7.76 26.92 -10.97
N GLU A 104 7.83 25.99 -10.00
CA GLU A 104 6.67 25.41 -9.33
C GLU A 104 6.40 26.02 -7.95
N ASP A 105 7.13 27.08 -7.58
CA ASP A 105 6.90 27.74 -6.31
C ASP A 105 5.58 28.51 -6.33
N GLN A 106 4.57 27.98 -5.64
CA GLN A 106 3.23 28.57 -5.56
C GLN A 106 2.79 28.64 -4.11
N PHE A 107 2.22 29.77 -3.71
CA PHE A 107 1.72 30.00 -2.36
C PHE A 107 0.21 30.28 -2.41
N PHE A 108 -0.56 29.48 -1.69
CA PHE A 108 -2.01 29.59 -1.58
C PHE A 108 -2.37 30.00 -0.15
N PRO A 109 -2.79 31.24 0.09
CA PRO A 109 -3.07 31.73 1.43
C PRO A 109 -4.15 30.90 2.15
N LEU A 110 -3.94 30.65 3.44
CA LEU A 110 -4.89 30.04 4.35
C LEU A 110 -5.32 31.08 5.41
N THR A 111 -6.59 31.14 5.71
CA THR A 111 -7.07 31.89 6.88
C THR A 111 -7.85 30.97 7.81
N PHE A 112 -7.54 31.07 9.09
CA PHE A 112 -8.19 30.32 10.15
C PHE A 112 -9.13 31.22 10.94
N LYS A 113 -10.24 30.65 11.43
CA LYS A 113 -11.07 31.31 12.44
C LYS A 113 -10.46 31.02 13.82
N ALA A 114 -10.54 32.00 14.71
CA ALA A 114 -10.09 31.80 16.09
C ALA A 114 -10.76 30.55 16.70
N ALA A 115 -10.01 29.79 17.46
CA ALA A 115 -10.57 28.69 18.23
C ALA A 115 -11.62 29.22 19.19
N VAL A 116 -12.83 28.68 19.16
CA VAL A 116 -13.85 29.04 20.15
C VAL A 116 -13.36 28.52 21.50
N ALA A 117 -13.16 29.43 22.46
CA ALA A 117 -12.76 29.05 23.81
C ALA A 117 -13.79 28.07 24.39
N GLY A 118 -13.37 26.82 24.64
CA GLY A 118 -14.24 25.73 25.10
C GLY A 118 -14.29 24.51 24.23
N SER A 119 -13.70 24.52 23.01
CA SER A 119 -13.53 23.30 22.23
C SER A 119 -12.39 22.47 22.83
N THR A 120 -12.72 21.48 23.63
CA THR A 120 -11.75 20.44 24.04
C THR A 120 -11.27 19.73 22.78
N THR A 121 -9.98 19.91 22.43
CA THR A 121 -9.36 19.14 21.36
C THR A 121 -9.42 17.68 21.75
N LEU A 122 -10.26 16.94 21.06
CA LEU A 122 -10.25 15.49 21.20
C LEU A 122 -8.90 14.97 20.68
N ALA A 123 -8.25 14.12 21.46
CA ALA A 123 -7.08 13.41 20.99
C ALA A 123 -7.44 12.61 19.73
N ALA A 124 -6.49 12.44 18.81
CA ALA A 124 -6.68 11.57 17.68
C ALA A 124 -7.02 10.16 18.16
N ASP A 125 -7.93 9.48 17.47
CA ASP A 125 -8.22 8.07 17.76
C ASP A 125 -6.96 7.21 17.61
N GLU A 126 -6.91 6.10 18.31
CA GLU A 126 -5.87 5.10 18.13
C GLU A 126 -6.43 3.93 17.33
N VAL A 127 -5.81 3.66 16.19
CA VAL A 127 -6.21 2.53 15.33
C VAL A 127 -5.08 1.52 15.29
N SER A 128 -5.36 0.31 15.77
CA SER A 128 -4.49 -0.86 15.58
C SER A 128 -5.00 -1.70 14.43
N ALA A 129 -4.09 -2.17 13.57
CA ALA A 129 -4.46 -2.95 12.40
C ALA A 129 -3.54 -4.16 12.18
N THR A 130 -4.13 -5.21 11.63
CA THR A 130 -3.44 -6.45 11.27
C THR A 130 -3.79 -6.86 9.84
N ILE A 131 -2.87 -7.58 9.19
CA ILE A 131 -3.14 -8.31 7.96
C ILE A 131 -2.82 -9.78 8.24
N ASN A 132 -3.81 -10.67 8.04
CA ASN A 132 -3.73 -12.09 8.44
C ASN A 132 -3.29 -12.29 9.90
N GLY A 133 -3.74 -11.43 10.83
CA GLY A 133 -3.39 -11.47 12.24
C GLY A 133 -2.00 -10.90 12.60
N VAL A 134 -1.19 -10.52 11.62
CA VAL A 134 0.11 -9.89 11.84
C VAL A 134 -0.07 -8.37 11.94
N SER A 135 0.44 -7.77 13.02
CA SER A 135 0.39 -6.32 13.20
C SER A 135 1.19 -5.59 12.13
N VAL A 136 0.55 -4.61 11.50
CA VAL A 136 1.17 -3.77 10.47
C VAL A 136 1.19 -2.33 10.95
N THR A 137 2.35 -1.71 10.83
CA THR A 137 2.55 -0.29 11.14
C THR A 137 3.17 0.41 9.93
N THR A 138 3.17 1.73 9.93
CA THR A 138 3.82 2.52 8.88
C THR A 138 5.31 2.21 8.69
N ARG A 139 5.97 1.61 9.70
CA ARG A 139 7.39 1.26 9.68
C ARG A 139 7.67 -0.21 9.40
N THR A 140 6.66 -1.08 9.55
CA THR A 140 6.80 -2.53 9.37
C THR A 140 5.85 -3.02 8.28
N PRO A 141 6.26 -2.95 7.00
CA PRO A 141 5.43 -3.46 5.90
C PRO A 141 5.30 -4.98 5.97
N ILE A 142 4.14 -5.49 5.62
CA ILE A 142 3.94 -6.92 5.36
C ILE A 142 4.26 -7.23 3.89
N THR A 143 4.68 -8.47 3.63
CA THR A 143 4.94 -8.96 2.28
C THR A 143 3.81 -9.86 1.82
N LEU A 144 3.25 -9.61 0.63
CA LEU A 144 2.20 -10.43 0.01
C LEU A 144 2.61 -10.83 -1.42
N GLY A 145 2.38 -12.11 -1.74
CA GLY A 145 2.59 -12.63 -3.09
C GLY A 145 1.45 -12.29 -4.05
N TYR A 146 1.74 -12.25 -5.34
CA TYR A 146 0.72 -12.08 -6.38
C TYR A 146 -0.47 -13.02 -6.18
N ARG A 147 -1.69 -12.48 -6.21
CA ARG A 147 -2.97 -13.19 -5.96
C ARG A 147 -3.09 -13.89 -4.60
N GLN A 148 -2.20 -13.62 -3.66
CA GLN A 148 -2.35 -14.08 -2.29
C GLN A 148 -3.48 -13.27 -1.61
N VAL A 149 -4.65 -13.87 -1.46
CA VAL A 149 -5.77 -13.25 -0.76
C VAL A 149 -5.42 -13.15 0.73
N SER A 150 -5.58 -11.96 1.28
CA SER A 150 -5.25 -11.66 2.67
C SER A 150 -6.35 -10.80 3.30
N THR A 151 -6.58 -10.96 4.60
CA THR A 151 -7.63 -10.23 5.29
C THR A 151 -7.03 -9.12 6.14
N VAL A 152 -7.49 -7.89 5.95
CA VAL A 152 -7.20 -6.76 6.83
C VAL A 152 -8.23 -6.73 7.97
N ALA A 153 -7.77 -6.49 9.19
CA ALA A 153 -8.62 -6.23 10.34
C ALA A 153 -8.06 -5.03 11.10
N ALA A 154 -8.93 -4.18 11.62
CA ALA A 154 -8.51 -3.06 12.45
C ALA A 154 -9.51 -2.79 13.56
N VAL A 155 -9.02 -2.19 14.64
CA VAL A 155 -9.81 -1.80 15.81
C VAL A 155 -9.52 -0.34 16.13
N SER A 156 -10.57 0.46 16.28
CA SER A 156 -10.54 1.80 16.82
C SER A 156 -10.65 1.73 18.36
N LYS A 157 -9.76 2.39 19.08
CA LYS A 157 -9.79 2.45 20.54
C LYS A 157 -11.02 3.20 21.07
N SER A 158 -11.47 4.20 20.33
CA SER A 158 -12.67 4.97 20.67
C SER A 158 -13.97 4.25 20.29
N GLY A 159 -13.91 3.11 19.58
CA GLY A 159 -15.09 2.43 19.02
C GLY A 159 -15.69 3.12 17.79
N ALA A 160 -15.00 4.11 17.21
CA ALA A 160 -15.49 4.80 16.02
C ALA A 160 -15.52 3.89 14.79
N THR A 161 -16.41 4.19 13.85
CA THR A 161 -16.53 3.46 12.59
C THR A 161 -15.26 3.56 11.77
N LEU A 162 -14.81 2.42 11.23
CA LEU A 162 -13.64 2.32 10.36
C LEU A 162 -14.05 2.16 8.90
N THR A 163 -13.31 2.83 8.03
CA THR A 163 -13.41 2.67 6.58
C THR A 163 -12.06 2.25 6.00
N TYR A 164 -12.10 1.50 4.90
CA TYR A 164 -10.91 0.93 4.28
C TYR A 164 -10.84 1.33 2.81
N ARG A 165 -9.64 1.67 2.33
CA ARG A 165 -9.41 2.04 0.93
C ARG A 165 -8.03 1.58 0.47
N SER A 166 -7.94 0.98 -0.73
CA SER A 166 -6.66 0.77 -1.40
C SER A 166 -6.14 2.11 -1.94
N LEU A 167 -4.84 2.38 -1.72
CA LEU A 167 -4.18 3.60 -2.17
C LEU A 167 -3.42 3.42 -3.50
N ALA A 168 -3.33 2.18 -4.01
CA ALA A 168 -2.61 1.90 -5.25
C ALA A 168 -3.34 0.84 -6.08
N PRO A 169 -3.31 0.95 -7.42
CA PRO A 169 -3.96 -0.01 -8.32
C PRO A 169 -3.30 -1.41 -8.30
N ALA A 170 -2.10 -1.52 -7.72
CA ALA A 170 -1.39 -2.80 -7.58
C ALA A 170 -2.04 -3.77 -6.58
N CYS A 171 -3.01 -3.31 -5.77
CA CYS A 171 -3.82 -4.15 -4.90
C CYS A 171 -5.31 -3.82 -5.06
N ALA A 172 -6.12 -4.85 -5.25
CA ALA A 172 -7.56 -4.76 -5.10
C ALA A 172 -7.94 -4.93 -3.62
N LEU A 173 -8.93 -4.16 -3.17
CA LEU A 173 -9.58 -4.30 -1.88
C LEU A 173 -11.07 -4.56 -2.11
N ASN A 174 -11.58 -5.69 -1.64
CA ASN A 174 -12.99 -6.05 -1.69
C ASN A 174 -13.47 -6.36 -0.27
N GLY A 175 -14.25 -5.45 0.31
CA GLY A 175 -14.54 -5.48 1.74
C GLY A 175 -13.24 -5.42 2.55
N LEU A 176 -12.94 -6.47 3.30
CA LEU A 176 -11.71 -6.61 4.09
C LEU A 176 -10.64 -7.48 3.40
N GLN A 177 -10.90 -7.97 2.19
CA GLN A 177 -9.96 -8.83 1.47
C GLN A 177 -9.06 -8.03 0.54
N ILE A 178 -7.76 -8.17 0.74
CA ILE A 178 -6.70 -7.60 -0.08
C ILE A 178 -6.22 -8.66 -1.06
N THR A 179 -6.15 -8.31 -2.34
CA THR A 179 -5.59 -9.18 -3.39
C THR A 179 -4.54 -8.41 -4.19
N PRO A 180 -3.25 -8.76 -4.10
CA PRO A 180 -2.22 -8.22 -4.96
C PRO A 180 -2.46 -8.54 -6.43
N LEU A 181 -2.40 -7.52 -7.28
CA LEU A 181 -2.57 -7.60 -8.74
C LEU A 181 -1.22 -7.56 -9.47
N SER A 182 -0.12 -7.37 -8.75
CA SER A 182 1.26 -7.37 -9.22
C SER A 182 2.13 -8.26 -8.33
N GLY A 183 3.20 -8.80 -8.88
CA GLY A 183 4.21 -9.57 -8.15
C GLY A 183 5.44 -8.72 -7.80
N SER A 184 5.38 -7.41 -7.92
CA SER A 184 6.47 -6.50 -7.57
C SER A 184 5.93 -5.11 -7.25
N GLY A 185 6.75 -4.32 -6.56
CA GLY A 185 6.40 -2.98 -6.12
C GLY A 185 5.76 -2.95 -4.74
N GLU A 186 4.97 -1.95 -4.50
CA GLU A 186 4.33 -1.68 -3.21
C GLU A 186 2.85 -1.35 -3.40
N CYS A 187 2.03 -1.67 -2.42
CA CYS A 187 0.70 -1.11 -2.27
C CYS A 187 0.47 -0.71 -0.82
N ALA A 188 -0.60 0.01 -0.57
CA ALA A 188 -0.97 0.40 0.78
C ALA A 188 -2.49 0.41 0.95
N ILE A 189 -2.93 0.10 2.16
CA ILE A 189 -4.33 0.22 2.56
C ILE A 189 -4.43 1.36 3.57
N ALA A 190 -5.30 2.32 3.30
CA ALA A 190 -5.69 3.33 4.27
C ALA A 190 -6.84 2.79 5.13
N VAL A 191 -6.68 2.86 6.44
CA VAL A 191 -7.71 2.60 7.44
C VAL A 191 -8.03 3.91 8.13
N THR A 192 -9.25 4.41 7.96
CA THR A 192 -9.68 5.70 8.52
C THR A 192 -10.72 5.47 9.60
N SER A 193 -10.43 5.96 10.80
CA SER A 193 -11.43 6.14 11.85
C SER A 193 -12.18 7.44 11.63
N ALA A 194 -13.49 7.38 11.64
CA ALA A 194 -14.33 8.58 11.55
C ALA A 194 -14.25 9.49 12.80
N GLY A 195 -13.66 8.99 13.89
CA GLY A 195 -13.74 9.63 15.19
C GLY A 195 -15.16 9.57 15.77
N ASN A 196 -15.32 10.12 16.96
CA ASN A 196 -16.62 10.26 17.66
C ASN A 196 -16.55 11.40 18.69
N SER A 197 -17.47 11.42 19.66
CA SER A 197 -17.49 12.45 20.73
C SER A 197 -16.29 12.40 21.68
N THR A 198 -15.47 11.33 21.66
CA THR A 198 -14.32 11.11 22.57
C THR A 198 -12.96 11.15 21.86
N ALA A 199 -12.94 11.02 20.53
CA ALA A 199 -11.69 11.01 19.75
C ALA A 199 -11.89 11.66 18.37
N SER A 200 -10.89 12.40 17.91
CA SER A 200 -10.87 12.98 16.57
C SER A 200 -10.53 11.93 15.50
N PRO A 201 -10.94 12.12 14.23
CA PRO A 201 -10.64 11.20 13.14
C PRO A 201 -9.13 10.99 12.94
N ILE A 202 -8.75 9.79 12.50
CA ILE A 202 -7.37 9.47 12.09
C ILE A 202 -7.36 8.52 10.89
N THR A 203 -6.34 8.62 10.07
CA THR A 203 -6.04 7.65 9.01
C THR A 203 -4.69 7.00 9.27
N VAL A 204 -4.68 5.67 9.32
CA VAL A 204 -3.47 4.84 9.40
C VAL A 204 -3.23 4.19 8.04
N ILE A 205 -1.99 4.24 7.58
CA ILE A 205 -1.58 3.62 6.31
C ILE A 205 -0.85 2.31 6.62
N LEU A 206 -1.29 1.23 6.00
CA LEU A 206 -0.71 -0.10 6.11
C LEU A 206 0.10 -0.40 4.85
N PRO A 207 1.42 -0.29 4.91
CA PRO A 207 2.29 -0.54 3.76
C PRO A 207 2.40 -2.04 3.48
N ILE A 208 2.33 -2.41 2.20
CA ILE A 208 2.43 -3.78 1.72
C ILE A 208 3.48 -3.84 0.62
N ARG A 209 4.49 -4.69 0.82
CA ARG A 209 5.48 -5.02 -0.22
C ARG A 209 4.97 -6.18 -1.04
N LEU A 210 5.00 -6.05 -2.36
CA LEU A 210 4.56 -7.09 -3.27
C LEU A 210 5.73 -7.97 -3.70
N THR A 211 5.47 -9.29 -3.79
CA THR A 211 6.42 -10.28 -4.26
C THR A 211 5.79 -11.17 -5.32
N LEU A 212 6.62 -11.87 -6.07
CA LEU A 212 6.14 -12.85 -7.03
C LEU A 212 5.24 -13.88 -6.35
N GLY A 213 4.19 -14.27 -7.03
CA GLY A 213 3.34 -15.37 -6.60
C GLY A 213 4.06 -16.71 -6.70
N VAL A 214 3.76 -17.62 -5.79
CA VAL A 214 4.29 -18.99 -5.80
C VAL A 214 3.38 -19.89 -6.61
N GLN A 215 3.89 -20.47 -7.69
CA GLN A 215 3.15 -21.48 -8.46
C GLN A 215 3.12 -22.81 -7.71
N SER A 216 1.99 -23.50 -7.82
CA SER A 216 1.77 -24.83 -7.23
C SER A 216 0.88 -25.69 -8.12
N LEU A 217 0.76 -26.94 -7.75
CA LEU A 217 -0.17 -27.91 -8.39
C LEU A 217 -1.62 -27.75 -7.93
N GLY A 218 -2.00 -26.59 -7.37
CA GLY A 218 -3.38 -26.32 -6.95
C GLY A 218 -3.85 -27.16 -5.75
N GLY A 219 -2.96 -27.49 -4.83
CA GLY A 219 -3.27 -28.36 -3.68
C GLY A 219 -3.26 -29.84 -3.99
N PHE A 220 -2.91 -30.22 -5.24
CA PHE A 220 -2.79 -31.62 -5.62
C PHE A 220 -1.66 -32.32 -4.87
N THR A 221 -1.94 -33.49 -4.33
CA THR A 221 -0.98 -34.38 -3.65
C THR A 221 -1.07 -35.79 -4.22
N LEU A 222 0.05 -36.46 -4.34
CA LEU A 222 0.07 -37.90 -4.62
C LEU A 222 0.14 -38.69 -3.33
N PRO A 223 -0.51 -39.88 -3.25
CA PRO A 223 -0.29 -40.80 -2.15
C PRO A 223 1.15 -41.33 -2.19
N GLU A 224 1.73 -41.64 -1.05
CA GLU A 224 3.09 -42.23 -0.96
C GLU A 224 3.23 -43.55 -1.67
N THR A 225 2.13 -44.33 -1.73
CA THR A 225 2.11 -45.63 -2.38
C THR A 225 0.86 -45.80 -3.25
N ALA A 226 0.98 -46.57 -4.34
CA ALA A 226 -0.13 -46.96 -5.21
C ALA A 226 0.02 -48.38 -5.68
N LYS A 227 -1.11 -48.99 -6.08
CA LYS A 227 -1.09 -50.32 -6.72
C LYS A 227 -0.34 -50.25 -8.05
N ALA A 228 0.54 -51.21 -8.32
CA ALA A 228 1.20 -51.30 -9.62
C ALA A 228 0.18 -51.32 -10.76
N PHE A 229 0.52 -50.66 -11.86
CA PHE A 229 -0.31 -50.43 -13.04
C PHE A 229 -1.56 -49.56 -12.79
N SER A 230 -1.66 -48.91 -11.60
CA SER A 230 -2.71 -47.91 -11.39
C SER A 230 -2.43 -46.66 -12.20
N LYS A 231 -3.50 -45.94 -12.53
CA LYS A 231 -3.47 -44.68 -13.25
C LYS A 231 -3.98 -43.54 -12.35
N SER A 232 -3.40 -42.39 -12.47
CA SER A 232 -3.81 -41.17 -11.75
C SER A 232 -3.72 -39.95 -12.65
N ALA A 233 -4.76 -39.13 -12.67
CA ALA A 233 -4.73 -37.86 -13.37
C ALA A 233 -3.88 -36.85 -12.60
N LEU A 234 -2.95 -36.17 -13.28
CA LEU A 234 -2.17 -35.07 -12.77
C LEU A 234 -2.79 -33.73 -13.23
N PRO A 235 -2.66 -32.66 -12.46
CA PRO A 235 -3.11 -31.33 -12.89
C PRO A 235 -2.49 -30.94 -14.24
N SER A 236 -3.27 -30.48 -15.18
CA SER A 236 -2.77 -30.02 -16.49
C SER A 236 -2.30 -28.58 -16.46
N VAL A 237 -2.77 -27.80 -15.48
CA VAL A 237 -2.41 -26.39 -15.27
C VAL A 237 -2.11 -26.11 -13.80
N SER A 238 -1.27 -25.10 -13.56
CA SER A 238 -0.94 -24.62 -12.22
C SER A 238 -2.09 -23.79 -11.62
N ASN A 239 -1.96 -23.39 -10.33
CA ASN A 239 -2.87 -22.46 -9.67
C ASN A 239 -2.98 -21.09 -10.38
N PHE A 240 -2.03 -20.72 -11.24
CA PHE A 240 -2.09 -19.51 -12.08
C PHE A 240 -2.50 -19.78 -13.53
N GLY A 241 -2.88 -21.02 -13.86
CA GLY A 241 -3.37 -21.39 -15.19
C GLY A 241 -2.27 -21.73 -16.20
N GLU A 242 -1.00 -21.76 -15.79
CA GLU A 242 0.12 -22.13 -16.66
C GLU A 242 0.15 -23.63 -16.92
N LYS A 243 0.41 -24.02 -18.17
CA LYS A 243 0.50 -25.43 -18.58
C LYS A 243 1.66 -26.14 -17.89
N ILE A 244 1.37 -27.23 -17.21
CA ILE A 244 2.38 -28.03 -16.53
C ILE A 244 2.99 -29.06 -17.48
N LYS A 245 4.33 -29.15 -17.46
CA LYS A 245 5.10 -30.20 -18.11
C LYS A 245 5.58 -31.18 -17.06
N TYR A 246 5.39 -32.48 -17.33
CA TYR A 246 5.82 -33.55 -16.46
C TYR A 246 6.96 -34.37 -17.10
N LYS A 247 7.95 -34.74 -16.26
CA LYS A 247 8.98 -35.72 -16.60
C LYS A 247 8.97 -36.79 -15.53
N ALA A 248 8.74 -38.04 -15.90
CA ALA A 248 8.78 -39.18 -15.01
C ALA A 248 10.08 -39.94 -15.13
N THR A 249 10.61 -40.41 -14.00
CA THR A 249 11.79 -41.29 -13.93
C THR A 249 11.52 -42.44 -12.97
N GLY A 250 12.17 -43.60 -13.20
CA GLY A 250 11.96 -44.82 -12.42
C GLY A 250 10.74 -45.63 -12.89
N ALA A 251 10.01 -46.21 -11.94
CA ALA A 251 8.96 -47.16 -12.20
C ALA A 251 7.62 -46.52 -12.58
N CYS A 252 7.59 -45.58 -13.51
CA CYS A 252 6.38 -44.91 -13.98
C CYS A 252 6.53 -44.25 -15.34
N SER A 253 5.42 -43.79 -15.89
CA SER A 253 5.36 -42.94 -17.09
C SER A 253 4.23 -41.93 -16.97
N VAL A 254 4.39 -40.76 -17.59
CA VAL A 254 3.33 -39.76 -17.70
C VAL A 254 3.05 -39.46 -19.16
N VAL A 255 1.79 -39.62 -19.56
CA VAL A 255 1.32 -39.31 -20.91
C VAL A 255 0.07 -38.45 -20.81
N ARG A 256 0.07 -37.23 -21.43
CA ARG A 256 -1.07 -36.29 -21.40
C ARG A 256 -1.62 -36.03 -19.99
N SER A 257 -0.73 -35.83 -19.04
CA SER A 257 -1.06 -35.64 -17.62
C SER A 257 -1.73 -36.82 -16.93
N GLU A 258 -1.65 -38.04 -17.51
CA GLU A 258 -2.02 -39.28 -16.86
C GLU A 258 -0.73 -40.01 -16.41
N LEU A 259 -0.59 -40.19 -15.10
CA LEU A 259 0.46 -40.99 -14.49
C LEU A 259 0.08 -42.46 -14.49
N THR A 260 0.95 -43.32 -14.98
CA THR A 260 0.87 -44.79 -14.81
C THR A 260 2.02 -45.23 -13.92
N VAL A 261 1.72 -45.82 -12.78
CA VAL A 261 2.72 -46.32 -11.81
C VAL A 261 3.02 -47.78 -12.10
N ARG A 262 4.30 -48.19 -12.05
CA ARG A 262 4.75 -49.60 -12.11
C ARG A 262 5.32 -49.99 -10.73
N ARG A 263 5.63 -51.26 -10.55
CA ARG A 263 6.23 -51.73 -9.30
C ARG A 263 7.62 -51.08 -9.07
N GLY A 264 7.79 -50.39 -7.93
CA GLY A 264 9.04 -49.69 -7.56
C GLY A 264 8.86 -48.20 -7.39
N LYS A 265 9.95 -47.49 -7.09
CA LYS A 265 9.97 -46.03 -6.88
C LYS A 265 9.80 -45.27 -8.19
N CYS A 266 8.92 -44.29 -8.19
CA CYS A 266 8.69 -43.34 -9.27
C CYS A 266 8.92 -41.93 -8.77
N GLU A 267 9.60 -41.11 -9.56
CA GLU A 267 9.82 -39.70 -9.32
C GLU A 267 9.32 -38.89 -10.51
N ILE A 268 8.55 -37.86 -10.24
CA ILE A 268 7.87 -37.03 -11.24
C ILE A 268 8.26 -35.59 -11.01
N SER A 269 8.96 -34.99 -11.95
CA SER A 269 9.23 -33.55 -11.96
C SER A 269 8.11 -32.82 -12.69
N ALA A 270 7.47 -31.87 -12.02
CA ALA A 270 6.46 -30.97 -12.57
C ALA A 270 7.08 -29.58 -12.75
N SER A 271 6.95 -29.01 -13.95
CA SER A 271 7.46 -27.68 -14.25
C SER A 271 6.46 -26.85 -15.04
N ALA A 272 6.38 -25.55 -14.78
CA ALA A 272 5.64 -24.58 -15.58
C ALA A 272 6.40 -23.27 -15.66
N LEU A 273 6.15 -22.49 -16.70
CA LEU A 273 6.82 -21.19 -16.89
C LEU A 273 6.32 -20.18 -15.86
N GLY A 274 7.23 -19.33 -15.39
CA GLY A 274 6.88 -18.11 -14.65
C GLY A 274 6.43 -17.00 -15.59
N LYS A 275 5.80 -15.98 -15.02
CA LYS A 275 5.45 -14.76 -15.73
C LYS A 275 6.10 -13.59 -15.05
N LYS A 276 6.96 -12.87 -15.80
CA LYS A 276 7.72 -11.71 -15.28
C LYS A 276 6.80 -10.74 -14.55
N ALA A 277 7.24 -10.26 -13.40
CA ALA A 277 6.53 -9.33 -12.52
C ALA A 277 5.19 -9.84 -11.94
N LEU A 278 4.83 -11.11 -12.11
CA LEU A 278 3.63 -11.69 -11.53
C LEU A 278 3.95 -12.91 -10.65
N TYR A 279 4.53 -13.98 -11.18
CA TYR A 279 4.78 -15.22 -10.44
C TYR A 279 6.01 -15.98 -10.94
N GLU A 280 6.59 -16.75 -10.03
CA GLU A 280 7.75 -17.60 -10.33
C GLU A 280 7.34 -18.82 -11.15
N GLY A 281 8.33 -19.48 -11.77
CA GLY A 281 8.11 -20.78 -12.43
C GLY A 281 7.86 -21.90 -11.42
N LEU A 282 7.01 -22.84 -11.78
CA LEU A 282 6.84 -24.09 -11.01
C LEU A 282 8.03 -25.02 -11.24
N ASN A 283 8.59 -25.53 -10.15
CA ASN A 283 9.53 -26.64 -10.16
C ASN A 283 9.30 -27.49 -8.90
N GLN A 284 8.55 -28.57 -9.04
CA GLN A 284 8.15 -29.42 -7.92
C GLN A 284 8.41 -30.88 -8.27
N THR A 285 8.94 -31.64 -7.32
CA THR A 285 9.15 -33.07 -7.43
C THR A 285 8.10 -33.81 -6.59
N LEU A 286 7.45 -34.79 -7.19
CA LEU A 286 6.52 -35.71 -6.55
C LEU A 286 7.13 -37.11 -6.55
N VAL A 287 6.92 -37.86 -5.48
CA VAL A 287 7.45 -39.22 -5.33
C VAL A 287 6.29 -40.16 -4.96
N ILE A 288 6.24 -41.32 -5.59
CA ILE A 288 5.27 -42.39 -5.31
C ILE A 288 5.93 -43.76 -5.47
N THR A 289 5.52 -44.75 -4.69
CA THR A 289 6.01 -46.13 -4.78
C THR A 289 4.89 -47.09 -5.22
N GLY A 290 5.08 -47.76 -6.31
CA GLY A 290 4.19 -48.82 -6.77
C GLY A 290 4.45 -50.13 -6.03
N LYS A 291 3.41 -50.73 -5.49
CA LYS A 291 3.42 -52.03 -4.77
C LYS A 291 2.77 -53.11 -5.58
#